data_09c8c5420e8b84421c90f8f59ab584cf
#
_entry.id   09c8c5420e8b84421c90f8f59ab584cf
#
_cell.length_a   1.000
_cell.length_b   1.000
_cell.length_c   1.000
_cell.angle_alpha   90.00
_cell.angle_beta   90.00
_cell.angle_gamma   90.00
#
_symmetry.space_group_name_H-M   'P 1'
#
loop_
_entity.id
_entity.type
_entity.pdbx_description
1 polymer ?
#
loop_
_entity_poly.entity_id
_entity_poly.type
_entity_poly.pdbx_seq_one_letter_code
_entity_poly.pdbx_strand_id
1 'polypeptide(L)'
;MGRNDLCFCMSGKKKKLCHPDIHEESQAAAKLKIYSQLEYDLKMHHETKNGISLCVPGCNDCCFDYFTIQSIEFDLILKELAKWEVDKLNNLIKRVDKYWTRLEKEYPELTRVLLNASDNDIEKINSSIDKTSFPCVFFDENTQLCQIYEFRPFKCRIFGTTYHYPSQEEGAVGIACQKYGDILNDNNFDVILCDVTELLYENTDLSIIHDKKGNVASLNPEFPLIFHLYKHFIIDKLGSTVVDYDEKFKNPRNVYYNTIVR
;
A
#
# COMPACT_ATOMS: atom_id res chain seq x y z
N MET A 1 24.66 0.98 -9.30
CA MET A 1 24.22 -0.21 -10.11
C MET A 1 24.13 0.16 -11.57
N GLY A 2 24.74 -0.64 -12.46
CA GLY A 2 24.75 -0.40 -13.90
C GLY A 2 23.39 -0.80 -14.55
N ARG A 3 23.13 -0.24 -15.74
CA ARG A 3 21.89 -0.48 -16.49
C ARG A 3 21.64 -1.96 -16.83
N ASN A 4 22.71 -2.75 -16.94
CA ASN A 4 22.66 -4.19 -17.28
C ASN A 4 22.69 -5.11 -16.05
N ASP A 5 22.88 -4.56 -14.85
CA ASP A 5 22.86 -5.33 -13.61
C ASP A 5 21.46 -5.86 -13.30
N LEU A 6 21.37 -6.85 -12.42
CA LEU A 6 20.10 -7.34 -11.92
C LEU A 6 19.36 -6.20 -11.18
N CYS A 7 18.04 -6.18 -11.32
CA CYS A 7 17.24 -5.16 -10.68
C CYS A 7 17.28 -5.27 -9.14
N PHE A 8 17.31 -4.15 -8.47
CA PHE A 8 17.30 -4.06 -7.00
C PHE A 8 16.06 -4.72 -6.37
N CYS A 9 14.97 -4.88 -7.13
CA CYS A 9 13.74 -5.52 -6.66
C CYS A 9 13.81 -7.04 -6.62
N MET A 10 14.97 -7.65 -6.80
CA MET A 10 15.21 -9.10 -6.74
C MET A 10 14.39 -9.96 -7.72
N SER A 11 13.75 -9.37 -8.72
CA SER A 11 12.94 -10.08 -9.72
C SER A 11 13.76 -10.97 -10.68
N GLY A 12 15.11 -10.95 -10.59
CA GLY A 12 16.01 -11.61 -11.54
C GLY A 12 16.09 -10.95 -12.91
N LYS A 13 15.32 -9.91 -13.20
CA LYS A 13 15.36 -9.16 -14.45
C LYS A 13 16.47 -8.11 -14.41
N LYS A 14 17.00 -7.71 -15.58
CA LYS A 14 17.93 -6.58 -15.67
C LYS A 14 17.22 -5.28 -15.32
N LYS A 15 17.90 -4.35 -14.63
CA LYS A 15 17.35 -3.04 -14.21
C LYS A 15 16.71 -2.29 -15.39
N LYS A 16 17.36 -2.27 -16.56
CA LYS A 16 16.84 -1.58 -17.75
C LYS A 16 15.50 -2.10 -18.27
N LEU A 17 15.12 -3.34 -17.92
CA LEU A 17 13.88 -4.00 -18.34
C LEU A 17 12.83 -4.04 -17.23
N CYS A 18 13.24 -3.73 -16.01
CA CYS A 18 12.39 -3.85 -14.82
C CYS A 18 12.00 -2.47 -14.26
N HIS A 19 12.98 -1.74 -13.74
CA HIS A 19 12.78 -0.42 -13.15
C HIS A 19 13.86 0.56 -13.63
N PRO A 20 13.88 0.90 -14.94
CA PRO A 20 14.95 1.71 -15.54
C PRO A 20 15.03 3.13 -14.96
N ASP A 21 13.92 3.64 -14.52
CA ASP A 21 13.65 5.01 -14.07
C ASP A 21 13.60 5.17 -12.55
N ILE A 22 13.76 4.08 -11.78
CA ILE A 22 13.80 4.14 -10.31
C ILE A 22 15.25 4.04 -9.84
N HIS A 23 15.68 5.03 -9.04
CA HIS A 23 16.99 4.98 -8.41
C HIS A 23 17.02 3.96 -7.27
N GLU A 24 18.08 3.17 -7.20
CA GLU A 24 18.22 2.03 -6.26
C GLU A 24 18.26 2.40 -4.78
N GLU A 25 18.59 3.66 -4.46
CA GLU A 25 18.64 4.19 -3.10
C GLU A 25 17.38 5.02 -2.76
N SER A 26 16.37 5.05 -3.65
CA SER A 26 15.13 5.78 -3.43
C SER A 26 14.19 5.04 -2.49
N GLN A 27 13.26 5.77 -1.85
CA GLN A 27 12.15 5.16 -1.10
C GLN A 27 11.32 4.20 -1.96
N ALA A 28 11.10 4.54 -3.24
CA ALA A 28 10.42 3.67 -4.17
C ALA A 28 11.14 2.33 -4.35
N ALA A 29 12.49 2.36 -4.46
CA ALA A 29 13.28 1.14 -4.54
C ALA A 29 13.22 0.32 -3.26
N ALA A 30 13.28 0.96 -2.09
CA ALA A 30 13.15 0.29 -0.80
C ALA A 30 11.76 -0.37 -0.67
N LYS A 31 10.69 0.34 -1.02
CA LYS A 31 9.32 -0.20 -1.01
C LYS A 31 9.18 -1.41 -1.94
N LEU A 32 9.72 -1.34 -3.15
CA LEU A 32 9.69 -2.44 -4.12
C LEU A 32 10.50 -3.66 -3.66
N LYS A 33 11.59 -3.46 -2.90
CA LYS A 33 12.32 -4.57 -2.26
C LYS A 33 11.44 -5.27 -1.22
N ILE A 34 10.78 -4.52 -0.35
CA ILE A 34 9.83 -5.07 0.65
C ILE A 34 8.73 -5.88 -0.06
N TYR A 35 8.14 -5.36 -1.11
CA TYR A 35 7.12 -6.09 -1.88
C TYR A 35 7.64 -7.40 -2.46
N SER A 36 8.83 -7.38 -3.05
CA SER A 36 9.43 -8.58 -3.65
C SER A 36 9.83 -9.60 -2.60
N GLN A 37 10.35 -9.16 -1.45
CA GLN A 37 10.67 -10.05 -0.34
C GLN A 37 9.40 -10.71 0.21
N LEU A 38 8.35 -9.95 0.43
CA LEU A 38 7.06 -10.47 0.89
C LEU A 38 6.49 -11.54 -0.06
N GLU A 39 6.53 -11.29 -1.38
CA GLU A 39 6.06 -12.26 -2.36
C GLU A 39 6.91 -13.53 -2.39
N TYR A 40 8.22 -13.38 -2.22
CA TYR A 40 9.13 -14.52 -2.09
C TYR A 40 8.83 -15.33 -0.82
N ASP A 41 8.67 -14.68 0.33
CA ASP A 41 8.41 -15.34 1.61
C ASP A 41 7.07 -16.06 1.61
N LEU A 42 6.02 -15.46 1.05
CA LEU A 42 4.72 -16.08 0.86
C LEU A 42 4.83 -17.33 -0.03
N LYS A 43 5.53 -17.23 -1.15
CA LYS A 43 5.74 -18.36 -2.05
C LYS A 43 6.48 -19.49 -1.35
N MET A 44 7.60 -19.19 -0.68
CA MET A 44 8.39 -20.19 0.05
C MET A 44 7.59 -20.84 1.18
N HIS A 45 6.78 -20.04 1.88
CA HIS A 45 5.90 -20.55 2.92
C HIS A 45 4.89 -21.57 2.38
N HIS A 46 4.24 -21.27 1.25
CA HIS A 46 3.31 -22.19 0.60
C HIS A 46 3.99 -23.49 0.11
N GLU A 47 5.18 -23.36 -0.46
CA GLU A 47 5.90 -24.52 -1.04
C GLU A 47 6.50 -25.45 0.04
N THR A 48 6.94 -24.89 1.19
CA THR A 48 7.75 -25.64 2.17
C THR A 48 6.98 -26.06 3.42
N LYS A 49 5.89 -25.38 3.76
CA LYS A 49 5.18 -25.61 5.04
C LYS A 49 3.74 -26.13 4.88
N ASN A 50 3.37 -26.60 3.69
CA ASN A 50 1.98 -26.94 3.38
C ASN A 50 0.99 -25.86 3.78
N GLY A 51 1.44 -24.59 3.64
CA GLY A 51 0.66 -23.41 3.99
C GLY A 51 -0.63 -23.36 3.19
N ILE A 52 -1.74 -23.18 3.86
CA ILE A 52 -3.03 -22.96 3.20
C ILE A 52 -3.15 -21.47 2.93
N SER A 53 -3.35 -21.09 1.67
CA SER A 53 -3.76 -19.74 1.33
C SER A 53 -5.27 -19.68 1.15
N LEU A 54 -5.94 -18.86 1.97
CA LEU A 54 -7.34 -18.50 1.75
C LEU A 54 -7.47 -17.34 0.73
N CYS A 55 -6.36 -16.68 0.38
CA CYS A 55 -6.32 -15.67 -0.65
C CYS A 55 -6.29 -16.34 -2.03
N VAL A 56 -7.47 -16.60 -2.56
CA VAL A 56 -7.66 -17.20 -3.88
C VAL A 56 -8.23 -16.16 -4.85
N PRO A 57 -8.05 -16.31 -6.16
CA PRO A 57 -8.71 -15.46 -7.14
C PRO A 57 -10.23 -15.39 -6.88
N GLY A 58 -10.78 -14.17 -6.86
CA GLY A 58 -12.18 -13.93 -6.51
C GLY A 58 -12.44 -13.67 -5.03
N CYS A 59 -11.47 -13.85 -4.13
CA CYS A 59 -11.56 -13.35 -2.77
C CYS A 59 -11.44 -11.83 -2.78
N ASN A 60 -12.39 -11.14 -2.13
CA ASN A 60 -12.48 -9.69 -2.14
C ASN A 60 -12.64 -9.06 -0.74
N ASP A 61 -12.47 -9.82 0.33
CA ASP A 61 -12.69 -9.33 1.69
C ASP A 61 -11.86 -8.09 2.02
N CYS A 62 -10.57 -8.11 1.67
CA CYS A 62 -9.68 -6.96 1.86
C CYS A 62 -10.08 -5.73 1.02
N CYS A 63 -10.92 -5.87 0.00
CA CYS A 63 -11.41 -4.75 -0.77
C CYS A 63 -12.44 -3.90 -0.01
N PHE A 64 -13.01 -4.41 1.05
CA PHE A 64 -13.97 -3.69 1.91
C PHE A 64 -13.30 -3.07 3.14
N ASP A 65 -12.06 -3.42 3.42
CA ASP A 65 -11.33 -2.84 4.54
C ASP A 65 -10.96 -1.38 4.26
N TYR A 66 -11.12 -0.56 5.28
CA TYR A 66 -10.64 0.80 5.26
C TYR A 66 -9.19 0.82 5.74
N PHE A 67 -8.28 1.23 4.89
CA PHE A 67 -6.86 1.28 5.21
C PHE A 67 -6.18 2.51 4.64
N THR A 68 -5.09 2.89 5.28
CA THR A 68 -4.21 3.97 4.86
C THR A 68 -3.00 3.42 4.13
N ILE A 69 -2.39 4.23 3.30
CA ILE A 69 -1.18 3.94 2.56
C ILE A 69 -0.18 5.09 2.66
N GLN A 70 1.09 4.77 2.53
CA GLN A 70 2.15 5.76 2.44
C GLN A 70 2.12 6.49 1.09
N SER A 71 2.54 7.75 1.06
CA SER A 71 2.58 8.55 -0.18
C SER A 71 3.42 7.88 -1.28
N ILE A 72 4.52 7.20 -0.91
CA ILE A 72 5.36 6.47 -1.88
C ILE A 72 4.61 5.30 -2.54
N GLU A 73 3.70 4.65 -1.84
CA GLU A 73 2.87 3.59 -2.41
C GLU A 73 1.87 4.15 -3.41
N PHE A 74 1.29 5.31 -3.08
CA PHE A 74 0.44 6.02 -4.02
C PHE A 74 1.20 6.46 -5.27
N ASP A 75 2.42 6.96 -5.11
CA ASP A 75 3.29 7.31 -6.23
C ASP A 75 3.56 6.10 -7.14
N LEU A 76 3.84 4.91 -6.59
CA LEU A 76 4.02 3.68 -7.36
C LEU A 76 2.73 3.27 -8.10
N ILE A 77 1.57 3.44 -7.49
CA ILE A 77 0.27 3.19 -8.12
C ILE A 77 0.06 4.17 -9.29
N LEU A 78 0.28 5.46 -9.08
CA LEU A 78 0.13 6.46 -10.14
C LEU A 78 1.04 6.17 -11.34
N LYS A 79 2.29 5.77 -11.08
CA LYS A 79 3.22 5.35 -12.13
C LYS A 79 2.62 4.24 -13.00
N GLU A 80 1.86 3.36 -12.43
CA GLU A 80 1.18 2.30 -13.17
C GLU A 80 -0.06 2.81 -13.89
N LEU A 81 -0.85 3.66 -13.23
CA LEU A 81 -2.03 4.29 -13.84
C LEU A 81 -1.67 5.14 -15.07
N ALA A 82 -0.48 5.74 -15.09
CA ALA A 82 0.01 6.50 -16.25
C ALA A 82 0.16 5.66 -17.52
N LYS A 83 0.22 4.33 -17.40
CA LYS A 83 0.27 3.41 -18.55
C LYS A 83 -1.12 2.96 -19.03
N TRP A 84 -2.17 3.32 -18.30
CA TRP A 84 -3.51 2.90 -18.64
C TRP A 84 -4.04 3.69 -19.85
N GLU A 85 -4.88 3.01 -20.64
CA GLU A 85 -5.65 3.65 -21.69
C GLU A 85 -6.54 4.76 -21.11
N VAL A 86 -6.69 5.84 -21.87
CA VAL A 86 -7.42 7.06 -21.46
C VAL A 86 -8.84 6.74 -20.96
N ASP A 87 -9.56 5.88 -21.66
CA ASP A 87 -10.93 5.50 -21.28
C ASP A 87 -10.97 4.72 -19.96
N LYS A 88 -10.01 3.83 -19.74
CA LYS A 88 -9.88 3.09 -18.47
C LYS A 88 -9.60 4.03 -17.31
N LEU A 89 -8.71 5.00 -17.52
CA LEU A 89 -8.39 6.02 -16.52
C LEU A 89 -9.59 6.93 -16.23
N ASN A 90 -10.28 7.40 -17.26
CA ASN A 90 -11.50 8.21 -17.10
C ASN A 90 -12.60 7.46 -16.33
N ASN A 91 -12.74 6.16 -16.54
CA ASN A 91 -13.67 5.33 -15.78
C ASN A 91 -13.25 5.19 -14.31
N LEU A 92 -11.95 5.09 -14.03
CA LEU A 92 -11.44 5.13 -12.66
C LEU A 92 -11.78 6.47 -12.00
N ILE A 93 -11.52 7.60 -12.66
CA ILE A 93 -11.79 8.94 -12.12
C ILE A 93 -13.28 9.10 -11.75
N LYS A 94 -14.19 8.65 -12.62
CA LYS A 94 -15.64 8.64 -12.32
C LYS A 94 -15.98 7.78 -11.10
N ARG A 95 -15.32 6.62 -10.94
CA ARG A 95 -15.50 5.77 -9.75
C ARG A 95 -14.96 6.42 -8.50
N VAL A 96 -13.81 7.09 -8.56
CA VAL A 96 -13.22 7.84 -7.45
C VAL A 96 -14.20 8.92 -6.96
N ASP A 97 -14.76 9.71 -7.84
CA ASP A 97 -15.75 10.75 -7.51
C ASP A 97 -17.00 10.16 -6.86
N LYS A 98 -17.57 9.12 -7.47
CA LYS A 98 -18.72 8.40 -6.91
C LYS A 98 -18.44 7.78 -5.53
N TYR A 99 -17.26 7.19 -5.37
CA TYR A 99 -16.83 6.57 -4.12
C TYR A 99 -16.66 7.63 -3.03
N TRP A 100 -16.02 8.75 -3.36
CA TRP A 100 -15.84 9.85 -2.43
C TRP A 100 -17.19 10.43 -1.96
N THR A 101 -18.11 10.67 -2.88
CA THR A 101 -19.47 11.14 -2.56
C THR A 101 -20.19 10.19 -1.60
N ARG A 102 -19.99 8.89 -1.76
CA ARG A 102 -20.55 7.89 -0.86
C ARG A 102 -19.88 7.90 0.50
N LEU A 103 -18.54 7.98 0.53
CA LEU A 103 -17.77 8.08 1.77
C LEU A 103 -18.17 9.34 2.57
N GLU A 104 -18.35 10.47 1.89
CA GLU A 104 -18.78 11.73 2.48
C GLU A 104 -20.17 11.63 3.12
N LYS A 105 -21.08 10.87 2.51
CA LYS A 105 -22.42 10.62 3.05
C LYS A 105 -22.40 9.68 4.24
N GLU A 106 -21.61 8.62 4.22
CA GLU A 106 -21.56 7.60 5.28
C GLU A 106 -20.62 8.01 6.43
N TYR A 107 -19.56 8.76 6.14
CA TYR A 107 -18.52 9.16 7.09
C TYR A 107 -18.16 10.66 6.96
N PRO A 108 -19.11 11.59 7.21
CA PRO A 108 -18.92 13.03 6.95
C PRO A 108 -17.78 13.64 7.78
N GLU A 109 -17.58 13.21 9.02
CA GLU A 109 -16.50 13.71 9.86
C GLU A 109 -15.11 13.29 9.33
N LEU A 110 -14.98 12.06 8.86
CA LEU A 110 -13.74 11.58 8.25
C LEU A 110 -13.37 12.44 7.05
N THR A 111 -14.30 12.61 6.10
CA THR A 111 -14.03 13.37 4.87
C THR A 111 -13.75 14.84 5.18
N ARG A 112 -14.44 15.42 6.17
CA ARG A 112 -14.17 16.78 6.62
C ARG A 112 -12.74 16.93 7.18
N VAL A 113 -12.28 15.98 7.97
CA VAL A 113 -10.93 16.00 8.54
C VAL A 113 -9.89 15.79 7.45
N LEU A 114 -10.08 14.83 6.54
CA LEU A 114 -9.18 14.58 5.41
C LEU A 114 -9.00 15.82 4.52
N LEU A 115 -10.08 16.57 4.26
CA LEU A 115 -10.04 17.79 3.44
C LEU A 115 -9.38 18.98 4.14
N ASN A 116 -9.46 19.05 5.47
CA ASN A 116 -8.95 20.18 6.27
C ASN A 116 -7.69 19.83 7.07
N ALA A 117 -7.10 18.70 6.79
CA ALA A 117 -6.09 17.95 7.54
C ALA A 117 -5.22 18.76 8.51
N SER A 118 -5.45 18.55 9.82
CA SER A 118 -4.34 18.54 10.78
C SER A 118 -3.93 17.07 11.00
N ASP A 119 -2.63 16.77 10.93
CA ASP A 119 -2.10 15.40 11.03
C ASP A 119 -2.57 14.65 12.29
N ASN A 120 -2.81 15.38 13.39
CA ASN A 120 -3.19 14.81 14.69
C ASN A 120 -4.62 14.25 14.74
N ASP A 121 -5.53 14.71 13.88
CA ASP A 121 -6.93 14.27 13.88
C ASP A 121 -7.13 13.04 12.96
N ILE A 122 -6.31 12.90 11.93
CA ILE A 122 -6.41 11.83 10.92
C ILE A 122 -6.17 10.46 11.55
N GLU A 123 -5.15 10.33 12.40
CA GLU A 123 -4.81 9.05 13.03
C GLU A 123 -5.95 8.52 13.90
N LYS A 124 -6.62 9.41 14.68
CA LYS A 124 -7.76 9.04 15.51
C LYS A 124 -8.98 8.58 14.69
N ILE A 125 -9.21 9.23 13.56
CA ILE A 125 -10.35 8.91 12.71
C ILE A 125 -10.09 7.65 11.90
N ASN A 126 -8.88 7.46 11.37
CA ASN A 126 -8.49 6.26 10.67
C ASN A 126 -8.61 5.02 11.56
N SER A 127 -8.31 5.13 12.86
CA SER A 127 -8.46 4.02 13.81
C SER A 127 -9.91 3.69 14.18
N SER A 128 -10.88 4.53 13.82
CA SER A 128 -12.30 4.35 14.15
C SER A 128 -13.12 3.60 13.09
N ILE A 129 -12.52 3.32 11.92
CA ILE A 129 -13.21 2.69 10.78
C ILE A 129 -12.42 1.46 10.34
N ASP A 130 -13.00 0.28 10.51
CA ASP A 130 -12.39 -0.98 10.07
C ASP A 130 -12.80 -1.35 8.64
N LYS A 131 -14.09 -1.23 8.32
CA LYS A 131 -14.65 -1.62 7.02
C LYS A 131 -15.57 -0.56 6.45
N THR A 132 -15.64 -0.54 5.13
CA THR A 132 -16.62 0.25 4.38
C THR A 132 -17.75 -0.65 3.87
N SER A 133 -18.93 -0.07 3.61
CA SER A 133 -20.07 -0.79 3.05
C SER A 133 -19.95 -1.04 1.53
N PHE A 134 -18.84 -0.64 0.93
CA PHE A 134 -18.58 -0.71 -0.51
C PHE A 134 -17.10 -1.03 -0.79
N PRO A 135 -16.81 -1.72 -1.88
CA PRO A 135 -15.45 -2.17 -2.15
C PRO A 135 -14.54 -1.03 -2.63
N CYS A 136 -13.23 -1.27 -2.53
CA CYS A 136 -12.20 -0.40 -3.07
C CYS A 136 -12.46 -0.03 -4.55
N VAL A 137 -12.09 1.18 -4.95
CA VAL A 137 -12.28 1.70 -6.32
C VAL A 137 -11.56 0.87 -7.42
N PHE A 138 -10.57 0.08 -7.04
CA PHE A 138 -9.86 -0.83 -7.95
C PHE A 138 -10.47 -2.22 -8.04
N PHE A 139 -11.48 -2.51 -7.24
CA PHE A 139 -12.21 -3.77 -7.36
C PHE A 139 -13.12 -3.73 -8.59
N ASP A 140 -13.02 -4.74 -9.44
CA ASP A 140 -13.88 -4.92 -10.61
C ASP A 140 -14.98 -5.91 -10.26
N GLU A 141 -16.22 -5.41 -10.16
CA GLU A 141 -17.39 -6.21 -9.79
C GLU A 141 -17.73 -7.30 -10.82
N ASN A 142 -17.36 -7.11 -12.09
CA ASN A 142 -17.65 -8.08 -13.16
C ASN A 142 -16.67 -9.28 -13.11
N THR A 143 -15.39 -8.99 -12.92
CA THR A 143 -14.36 -10.03 -12.89
C THR A 143 -14.07 -10.54 -11.49
N GLN A 144 -14.54 -9.85 -10.45
CA GLN A 144 -14.23 -10.09 -9.02
C GLN A 144 -12.71 -10.01 -8.74
N LEU A 145 -11.98 -9.19 -9.47
CA LEU A 145 -10.52 -9.05 -9.38
C LEU A 145 -10.10 -7.61 -9.08
N CYS A 146 -8.95 -7.47 -8.43
CA CYS A 146 -8.29 -6.19 -8.24
C CYS A 146 -7.62 -5.74 -9.54
N GLN A 147 -7.97 -4.56 -10.06
CA GLN A 147 -7.41 -4.01 -11.31
C GLN A 147 -5.93 -3.61 -11.21
N ILE A 148 -5.42 -3.46 -9.98
CA ILE A 148 -4.00 -3.13 -9.69
C ILE A 148 -3.34 -4.23 -8.87
N TYR A 149 -3.72 -5.49 -9.03
CA TYR A 149 -3.27 -6.60 -8.16
C TYR A 149 -1.74 -6.64 -7.98
N GLU A 150 -0.98 -6.48 -9.07
CA GLU A 150 0.49 -6.48 -9.04
C GLU A 150 1.08 -5.23 -8.35
N PHE A 151 0.31 -4.14 -8.28
CA PHE A 151 0.71 -2.84 -7.72
C PHE A 151 -0.05 -2.47 -6.46
N ARG A 152 -0.74 -3.46 -5.88
CA ARG A 152 -1.48 -3.26 -4.62
C ARG A 152 -0.54 -2.83 -3.49
N PRO A 153 -1.01 -1.94 -2.57
CA PRO A 153 -0.23 -1.47 -1.43
C PRO A 153 0.18 -2.60 -0.48
N PHE A 154 1.14 -2.33 0.40
CA PHE A 154 1.64 -3.28 1.39
C PHE A 154 0.52 -3.89 2.23
N LYS A 155 -0.41 -3.06 2.73
CA LYS A 155 -1.59 -3.54 3.48
C LYS A 155 -2.36 -4.63 2.72
N CYS A 156 -2.62 -4.43 1.43
CA CYS A 156 -3.32 -5.42 0.60
C CYS A 156 -2.49 -6.69 0.36
N ARG A 157 -1.14 -6.62 0.48
CA ARG A 157 -0.25 -7.76 0.25
C ARG A 157 -0.13 -8.66 1.47
N ILE A 158 -0.27 -8.11 2.67
CA ILE A 158 -0.15 -8.86 3.93
C ILE A 158 -1.45 -9.54 4.37
N PHE A 159 -2.55 -9.40 3.62
CA PHE A 159 -3.76 -10.17 3.92
C PHE A 159 -3.49 -11.66 3.82
N GLY A 160 -3.91 -12.40 4.88
CA GLY A 160 -3.64 -13.82 4.98
C GLY A 160 -2.28 -14.17 5.61
N THR A 161 -1.62 -13.22 6.26
CA THR A 161 -0.38 -13.40 7.02
C THR A 161 -0.57 -13.10 8.50
N THR A 162 0.47 -13.35 9.30
CA THR A 162 0.51 -12.99 10.72
C THR A 162 1.65 -12.00 10.98
N TYR A 163 1.55 -11.27 12.09
CA TYR A 163 2.59 -10.38 12.58
C TYR A 163 2.49 -10.19 14.10
N HIS A 164 3.61 -9.87 14.74
CA HIS A 164 3.68 -9.62 16.17
C HIS A 164 3.72 -8.12 16.46
N TYR A 165 2.96 -7.69 17.47
CA TYR A 165 2.98 -6.32 17.96
C TYR A 165 4.07 -6.16 19.02
N PRO A 166 5.00 -5.20 18.87
CA PRO A 166 6.09 -4.99 19.84
C PRO A 166 5.62 -4.44 21.18
N SER A 167 4.47 -3.76 21.18
CA SER A 167 3.91 -3.09 22.36
C SER A 167 2.92 -3.94 23.18
N GLN A 168 2.68 -5.18 22.77
CA GLN A 168 1.75 -6.08 23.43
C GLN A 168 2.49 -7.21 24.15
N GLU A 169 1.79 -7.90 25.06
CA GLU A 169 2.34 -9.03 25.81
C GLU A 169 2.96 -10.08 24.87
N GLU A 170 4.00 -10.78 25.33
CA GLU A 170 4.64 -11.85 24.59
C GLU A 170 3.60 -12.86 24.09
N GLY A 171 3.54 -13.05 22.76
CA GLY A 171 2.61 -13.97 22.10
C GLY A 171 1.38 -13.31 21.45
N ALA A 172 1.18 -12.00 21.57
CA ALA A 172 0.12 -11.33 20.83
C ALA A 172 0.42 -11.32 19.33
N VAL A 173 -0.47 -11.91 18.54
CA VAL A 173 -0.34 -12.04 17.09
C VAL A 173 -1.47 -11.28 16.41
N GLY A 174 -1.10 -10.34 15.53
CA GLY A 174 -2.04 -9.73 14.61
C GLY A 174 -2.32 -10.66 13.43
N ILE A 175 -3.57 -10.70 13.00
CA ILE A 175 -3.99 -11.43 11.80
C ILE A 175 -4.52 -10.41 10.82
N ALA A 176 -3.91 -10.36 9.64
CA ALA A 176 -4.25 -9.37 8.62
C ALA A 176 -5.57 -9.68 7.87
N CYS A 177 -6.25 -10.78 8.15
CA CYS A 177 -7.49 -11.17 7.48
C CYS A 177 -8.47 -11.83 8.48
N GLN A 178 -9.70 -11.31 8.57
CA GLN A 178 -10.73 -11.84 9.45
C GLN A 178 -11.02 -13.33 9.21
N LYS A 179 -11.09 -13.76 7.95
CA LYS A 179 -11.31 -15.17 7.61
C LYS A 179 -10.27 -16.11 8.21
N TYR A 180 -9.00 -15.68 8.28
CA TYR A 180 -7.96 -16.48 8.93
C TYR A 180 -8.17 -16.52 10.44
N GLY A 181 -8.58 -15.40 11.05
CA GLY A 181 -8.91 -15.33 12.46
C GLY A 181 -10.03 -16.32 12.82
N ASP A 182 -11.09 -16.38 12.04
CA ASP A 182 -12.21 -17.28 12.25
C ASP A 182 -11.79 -18.76 12.15
N ILE A 183 -10.96 -19.10 11.14
CA ILE A 183 -10.44 -20.47 10.96
C ILE A 183 -9.52 -20.89 12.11
N LEU A 184 -8.64 -20.00 12.57
CA LEU A 184 -7.72 -20.29 13.68
C LEU A 184 -8.48 -20.47 15.00
N ASN A 185 -9.59 -19.78 15.20
CA ASN A 185 -10.45 -19.92 16.38
C ASN A 185 -11.25 -21.24 16.40
N ASP A 186 -11.50 -21.84 15.25
CA ASP A 186 -12.27 -23.10 15.13
C ASP A 186 -11.47 -24.35 15.52
N ASN A 187 -10.28 -24.22 16.10
CA ASN A 187 -9.44 -25.25 16.76
C ASN A 187 -9.16 -26.55 15.98
N ASN A 188 -9.50 -26.64 14.70
CA ASN A 188 -9.42 -27.88 13.92
C ASN A 188 -8.35 -27.89 12.84
N PHE A 189 -7.53 -26.84 12.72
CA PHE A 189 -6.52 -26.76 11.67
C PHE A 189 -5.17 -26.37 12.23
N ASP A 190 -4.14 -27.18 11.98
CA ASP A 190 -2.73 -26.81 12.09
C ASP A 190 -2.36 -25.86 10.93
N VAL A 191 -3.05 -24.71 10.83
CA VAL A 191 -2.75 -23.70 9.82
C VAL A 191 -1.59 -22.84 10.31
N ILE A 192 -0.47 -22.94 9.65
CA ILE A 192 0.67 -22.04 9.88
C ILE A 192 0.58 -20.92 8.86
N LEU A 193 0.40 -19.68 9.33
CA LEU A 193 0.43 -18.51 8.48
C LEU A 193 1.85 -17.98 8.34
N CYS A 194 2.14 -17.29 7.23
CA CYS A 194 3.41 -16.63 7.02
C CYS A 194 3.57 -15.47 7.98
N ASP A 195 4.62 -15.44 8.78
CA ASP A 195 4.97 -14.33 9.65
C ASP A 195 5.70 -13.24 8.83
N VAL A 196 5.17 -12.02 8.87
CA VAL A 196 5.69 -10.86 8.14
C VAL A 196 6.13 -9.73 9.07
N THR A 197 6.39 -10.04 10.33
CA THR A 197 6.73 -9.05 11.37
C THR A 197 7.90 -8.17 10.97
N GLU A 198 9.00 -8.75 10.52
CA GLU A 198 10.19 -7.98 10.09
C GLU A 198 9.87 -7.03 8.94
N LEU A 199 9.16 -7.52 7.92
CA LEU A 199 8.77 -6.70 6.77
C LEU A 199 7.78 -5.58 7.15
N LEU A 200 6.93 -5.83 8.16
CA LEU A 200 6.04 -4.80 8.69
C LEU A 200 6.84 -3.67 9.36
N TYR A 201 7.89 -4.00 10.11
CA TYR A 201 8.78 -3.00 10.71
C TYR A 201 9.54 -2.23 9.65
N GLU A 202 10.18 -2.90 8.69
CA GLU A 202 10.86 -2.24 7.58
C GLU A 202 9.91 -1.29 6.81
N ASN A 203 8.67 -1.74 6.58
CA ASN A 203 7.65 -0.92 5.93
C ASN A 203 7.29 0.32 6.77
N THR A 204 7.19 0.18 8.09
CA THR A 204 6.91 1.28 9.01
C THR A 204 8.07 2.26 9.06
N ASP A 205 9.31 1.78 9.10
CA ASP A 205 10.52 2.61 9.10
C ASP A 205 10.61 3.52 7.87
N LEU A 206 10.05 3.11 6.73
CA LEU A 206 9.98 3.97 5.54
C LEU A 206 9.05 5.18 5.72
N SER A 207 8.16 5.18 6.71
CA SER A 207 7.34 6.35 7.04
C SER A 207 8.06 7.35 7.94
N ILE A 208 9.20 6.98 8.51
CA ILE A 208 9.97 7.83 9.41
C ILE A 208 10.87 8.75 8.59
N ILE A 209 10.71 10.06 8.78
CA ILE A 209 11.54 11.08 8.16
C ILE A 209 12.63 11.50 9.13
N HIS A 210 13.88 11.30 8.74
CA HIS A 210 15.04 11.70 9.54
C HIS A 210 15.60 13.06 9.07
N ASP A 211 16.08 13.85 10.01
CA ASP A 211 16.83 15.08 9.73
C ASP A 211 18.26 14.75 9.21
N LYS A 212 19.01 15.80 8.84
CA LYS A 212 20.39 15.64 8.36
C LYS A 212 21.36 15.05 9.40
N LYS A 213 20.96 14.97 10.67
CA LYS A 213 21.75 14.41 11.77
C LYS A 213 21.32 12.99 12.11
N GLY A 214 20.30 12.45 11.42
CA GLY A 214 19.75 11.12 11.66
C GLY A 214 18.71 11.08 12.79
N ASN A 215 18.25 12.21 13.32
CA ASN A 215 17.16 12.24 14.28
C ASN A 215 15.80 12.15 13.57
N VAL A 216 14.81 11.57 14.22
CA VAL A 216 13.42 11.57 13.71
C VAL A 216 12.93 13.01 13.66
N ALA A 217 12.68 13.50 12.45
CA ALA A 217 12.19 14.86 12.20
C ALA A 217 10.66 14.90 12.16
N SER A 218 10.05 13.91 11.51
CA SER A 218 8.59 13.75 11.41
C SER A 218 8.25 12.34 10.94
N LEU A 219 6.96 12.02 11.00
CA LEU A 219 6.40 10.85 10.33
C LEU A 219 5.76 11.30 9.02
N ASN A 220 5.92 10.52 7.96
CA ASN A 220 5.18 10.73 6.73
C ASN A 220 3.76 10.22 6.95
N PRO A 221 2.73 11.08 6.97
CA PRO A 221 1.38 10.64 7.30
C PRO A 221 0.86 9.65 6.26
N GLU A 222 0.17 8.64 6.74
CA GLU A 222 -0.56 7.72 5.89
C GLU A 222 -1.99 8.25 5.69
N PHE A 223 -2.45 8.21 4.46
CA PHE A 223 -3.81 8.60 4.11
C PHE A 223 -4.54 7.44 3.43
N PRO A 224 -5.89 7.42 3.49
CA PRO A 224 -6.66 6.44 2.74
C PRO A 224 -6.36 6.49 1.25
N LEU A 225 -6.25 5.33 0.62
CA LEU A 225 -6.02 5.25 -0.83
C LEU A 225 -7.02 6.08 -1.63
N ILE A 226 -8.29 6.07 -1.23
CA ILE A 226 -9.33 6.87 -1.88
C ILE A 226 -9.08 8.38 -1.74
N PHE A 227 -8.54 8.84 -0.62
CA PHE A 227 -8.22 10.26 -0.43
C PHE A 227 -7.07 10.69 -1.35
N HIS A 228 -6.01 9.90 -1.47
CA HIS A 228 -4.93 10.15 -2.41
C HIS A 228 -5.46 10.30 -3.85
N LEU A 229 -6.31 9.37 -4.28
CA LEU A 229 -6.91 9.40 -5.63
C LEU A 229 -7.83 10.61 -5.82
N TYR A 230 -8.69 10.89 -4.85
CA TYR A 230 -9.61 12.02 -4.90
C TYR A 230 -8.87 13.35 -4.93
N LYS A 231 -7.89 13.52 -4.07
CA LYS A 231 -7.04 14.71 -4.05
C LYS A 231 -6.34 14.90 -5.40
N HIS A 232 -5.69 13.86 -5.92
CA HIS A 232 -4.93 13.91 -7.16
C HIS A 232 -5.80 14.23 -8.38
N PHE A 233 -6.89 13.48 -8.58
CA PHE A 233 -7.69 13.58 -9.80
C PHE A 233 -8.78 14.66 -9.75
N ILE A 234 -9.38 14.91 -8.60
CA ILE A 234 -10.56 15.77 -8.47
C ILE A 234 -10.20 17.14 -7.91
N ILE A 235 -9.44 17.21 -6.80
CA ILE A 235 -9.08 18.49 -6.17
C ILE A 235 -7.97 19.17 -6.98
N ASP A 236 -6.83 18.50 -7.13
CA ASP A 236 -5.62 19.06 -7.75
C ASP A 236 -5.70 19.02 -9.29
N LYS A 237 -6.61 18.22 -9.86
CA LYS A 237 -6.87 18.07 -11.31
C LYS A 237 -5.60 17.74 -12.12
N LEU A 238 -4.70 16.96 -11.53
CA LEU A 238 -3.41 16.63 -12.14
C LEU A 238 -3.52 15.65 -13.30
N GLY A 239 -4.67 15.00 -13.50
CA GLY A 239 -4.94 14.07 -14.60
C GLY A 239 -3.95 12.91 -14.64
N SER A 240 -3.64 12.44 -15.85
CA SER A 240 -2.56 11.45 -16.07
C SER A 240 -1.17 12.08 -16.11
N THR A 241 -1.08 13.40 -15.94
CA THR A 241 0.19 14.11 -15.92
C THR A 241 0.93 13.82 -14.62
N VAL A 242 1.66 12.74 -14.64
CA VAL A 242 2.59 12.34 -13.59
C VAL A 242 3.86 13.19 -13.76
N VAL A 243 3.72 14.50 -13.61
CA VAL A 243 4.71 15.49 -14.05
C VAL A 243 6.01 15.44 -13.25
N ASP A 244 6.01 15.03 -12.01
CA ASP A 244 7.19 15.09 -11.13
C ASP A 244 7.78 13.73 -10.72
N TYR A 245 7.31 12.63 -11.31
CA TYR A 245 7.81 11.28 -10.97
C TYR A 245 9.27 11.10 -11.33
N ASP A 246 9.68 11.66 -12.44
CA ASP A 246 11.04 11.50 -12.93
C ASP A 246 12.08 12.04 -11.93
N GLU A 247 11.81 13.15 -11.25
CA GLU A 247 12.71 13.68 -10.22
C GLU A 247 12.65 12.87 -8.92
N LYS A 248 11.46 12.52 -8.43
CA LYS A 248 11.30 11.73 -7.20
C LYS A 248 11.94 10.34 -7.30
N PHE A 249 11.89 9.71 -8.47
CA PHE A 249 12.48 8.39 -8.69
C PHE A 249 13.93 8.42 -9.18
N LYS A 250 14.38 9.50 -9.80
CA LYS A 250 15.75 9.66 -10.32
C LYS A 250 16.72 10.31 -9.36
N ASN A 251 16.26 11.14 -8.42
CA ASN A 251 17.12 11.84 -7.50
C ASN A 251 16.93 11.37 -6.05
N PRO A 252 17.78 10.46 -5.52
CA PRO A 252 17.65 9.94 -4.17
C PRO A 252 17.76 11.04 -3.10
N ARG A 253 18.50 12.12 -3.36
CA ARG A 253 18.61 13.25 -2.43
C ARG A 253 17.30 14.03 -2.31
N ASN A 254 16.51 14.14 -3.38
CA ASN A 254 15.23 14.84 -3.34
C ASN A 254 14.12 13.99 -2.70
N VAL A 255 14.15 12.69 -2.83
CA VAL A 255 13.15 11.81 -2.17
C VAL A 255 13.31 11.87 -0.66
N TYR A 256 14.53 11.88 -0.14
CA TYR A 256 14.79 12.02 1.30
C TYR A 256 14.67 13.44 1.83
N TYR A 257 14.92 14.47 1.02
CA TYR A 257 15.03 15.87 1.47
C TYR A 257 13.84 16.75 1.15
N ASN A 258 13.07 16.48 0.09
CA ASN A 258 11.86 17.27 -0.20
C ASN A 258 10.67 16.91 0.70
N THR A 259 10.66 15.73 1.31
CA THR A 259 9.73 15.39 2.39
C THR A 259 10.09 16.08 3.72
N ILE A 260 11.35 16.54 3.88
CA ILE A 260 11.85 17.20 5.11
C ILE A 260 11.67 18.73 5.08
N VAL A 261 11.33 19.32 3.94
CA VAL A 261 11.38 20.80 3.73
C VAL A 261 10.00 21.39 3.40
N ARG A 262 8.91 20.69 3.66
CA ARG A 262 7.57 21.29 3.56
C ARG A 262 6.81 21.20 4.85
#